data_ee52b66abb228d132fc96556e2922234
#
_entry.id   ee52b66abb228d132fc96556e2922234
#
_cell.length_a   1.000
_cell.length_b   1.000
_cell.length_c   1.000
_cell.angle_alpha   90.00
_cell.angle_beta   90.00
_cell.angle_gamma   90.00
#
_symmetry.space_group_name_H-M   'P 1'
#
loop_
_entity.id
_entity.type
_entity.pdbx_description
1 polymer ?
#
loop_
_entity_poly.entity_id
_entity_poly.type
_entity_poly.pdbx_seq_one_letter_code
_entity_poly.pdbx_strand_id
1 'polypeptide(L)'
;MKKVFLFTFALSLFFLPGFITTIFAQNEPVLYFCEKYDSKKGEVGVSDRFTTGYLTVMVKSDYELNLEDVHIQFDRLNERSKKFEFYKKFDYVIEPDMSYVFFAKNDDSDLKFEEPGLYRVFLLDDRDKTVASA
;
A
#
# COMPACT_ATOMS: atom_id res chain seq x y z
N MET A 1 -51.48 42.84 44.98
CA MET A 1 -51.61 41.51 44.28
C MET A 1 -50.49 41.40 43.27
N LYS A 2 -49.48 40.60 43.58
CA LYS A 2 -48.36 40.36 42.69
C LYS A 2 -48.63 39.06 41.89
N LYS A 3 -48.83 39.14 40.60
CA LYS A 3 -48.95 37.98 39.75
C LYS A 3 -47.56 37.46 39.45
N VAL A 4 -47.22 36.25 39.88
CA VAL A 4 -46.02 35.53 39.57
C VAL A 4 -46.28 34.82 38.28
N PHE A 5 -45.53 35.21 37.21
CA PHE A 5 -45.51 34.51 35.93
C PHE A 5 -44.49 33.39 36.01
N LEU A 6 -44.96 32.17 36.03
CA LEU A 6 -44.12 30.97 35.99
C LEU A 6 -43.76 30.68 34.52
N PHE A 7 -42.52 30.96 34.12
CA PHE A 7 -41.99 30.61 32.80
C PHE A 7 -41.51 29.19 32.84
N THR A 8 -42.32 28.27 32.30
CA THR A 8 -41.90 26.88 32.08
C THR A 8 -41.08 26.81 30.84
N PHE A 9 -39.77 26.67 31.02
CA PHE A 9 -38.81 26.42 29.89
C PHE A 9 -38.84 24.95 29.54
N ALA A 10 -39.58 24.59 28.48
CA ALA A 10 -39.57 23.23 27.91
C ALA A 10 -38.30 23.03 27.13
N LEU A 11 -37.32 22.32 27.73
CA LEU A 11 -36.11 21.87 27.11
C LEU A 11 -36.45 20.65 26.20
N SER A 12 -36.76 20.90 24.92
CA SER A 12 -36.95 19.82 23.96
C SER A 12 -35.58 19.30 23.53
N LEU A 13 -35.21 18.15 24.07
CA LEU A 13 -34.03 17.38 23.69
C LEU A 13 -34.26 16.79 22.29
N PHE A 14 -33.70 17.42 21.28
CA PHE A 14 -33.65 16.86 19.94
C PHE A 14 -32.69 15.66 19.95
N PHE A 15 -33.23 14.45 20.03
CA PHE A 15 -32.52 13.23 19.71
C PHE A 15 -32.29 13.22 18.19
N LEU A 16 -31.13 13.67 17.75
CA LEU A 16 -30.64 13.36 16.39
C LEU A 16 -30.24 11.87 16.36
N PRO A 17 -30.89 11.06 15.53
CA PRO A 17 -30.40 9.70 15.30
C PRO A 17 -29.01 9.84 14.67
N GLY A 18 -27.98 9.55 15.45
CA GLY A 18 -26.62 9.48 14.95
C GLY A 18 -26.55 8.39 13.88
N PHE A 19 -26.37 8.78 12.63
CA PHE A 19 -25.96 7.86 11.59
C PHE A 19 -24.56 7.35 11.97
N ILE A 20 -24.51 6.17 12.58
CA ILE A 20 -23.25 5.43 12.74
C ILE A 20 -22.91 4.92 11.34
N THR A 21 -22.18 5.71 10.58
CA THR A 21 -21.50 5.22 9.40
C THR A 21 -20.38 4.31 9.88
N THR A 22 -20.61 3.01 9.86
CA THR A 22 -19.54 2.02 9.98
C THR A 22 -18.64 2.20 8.77
N ILE A 23 -17.56 2.95 8.93
CA ILE A 23 -16.47 2.98 7.96
C ILE A 23 -15.82 1.61 8.08
N PHE A 24 -16.12 0.71 7.16
CA PHE A 24 -15.30 -0.46 6.93
C PHE A 24 -13.96 0.07 6.41
N ALA A 25 -12.95 0.12 7.27
CA ALA A 25 -11.59 0.35 6.83
C ALA A 25 -11.23 -0.85 5.93
N GLN A 26 -11.17 -0.63 4.62
CA GLN A 26 -10.56 -1.60 3.72
C GLN A 26 -9.11 -1.74 4.15
N ASN A 27 -8.67 -2.98 4.39
CA ASN A 27 -7.27 -3.22 4.68
C ASN A 27 -6.44 -2.77 3.47
N GLU A 28 -5.42 -1.96 3.71
CA GLU A 28 -4.53 -1.51 2.65
C GLU A 28 -3.84 -2.72 2.00
N PRO A 29 -3.52 -2.67 0.68
CA PRO A 29 -2.74 -3.72 0.05
C PRO A 29 -1.39 -3.90 0.75
N VAL A 30 -0.98 -5.16 0.90
CA VAL A 30 0.29 -5.52 1.53
C VAL A 30 1.32 -5.80 0.46
N LEU A 31 2.47 -5.12 0.55
CA LEU A 31 3.64 -5.36 -0.28
C LEU A 31 4.68 -6.15 0.53
N TYR A 32 5.23 -7.21 -0.06
CA TYR A 32 6.26 -8.04 0.54
C TYR A 32 7.12 -8.68 -0.55
N PHE A 33 8.09 -9.50 -0.18
CA PHE A 33 9.09 -10.00 -1.11
C PHE A 33 9.28 -11.50 -0.99
N CYS A 34 9.64 -12.13 -2.13
CA CYS A 34 10.11 -13.51 -2.17
C CYS A 34 11.24 -13.66 -3.18
N GLU A 35 11.98 -14.77 -3.14
CA GLU A 35 13.04 -15.03 -4.11
C GLU A 35 12.47 -15.23 -5.52
N LYS A 36 11.37 -15.97 -5.62
CA LYS A 36 10.66 -16.22 -6.86
C LYS A 36 9.22 -16.63 -6.63
N TYR A 37 8.40 -16.43 -7.65
CA TYR A 37 7.07 -17.03 -7.74
C TYR A 37 7.10 -18.28 -8.63
N ASP A 38 6.64 -19.40 -8.12
CA ASP A 38 6.53 -20.68 -8.84
C ASP A 38 5.05 -20.97 -9.12
N SER A 39 4.70 -21.29 -10.36
CA SER A 39 3.31 -21.52 -10.76
C SER A 39 2.62 -22.68 -10.06
N LYS A 40 3.39 -23.63 -9.51
CA LYS A 40 2.86 -24.80 -8.79
C LYS A 40 2.95 -24.69 -7.28
N LYS A 41 3.97 -24.01 -6.78
CA LYS A 41 4.27 -23.89 -5.34
C LYS A 41 3.87 -22.54 -4.76
N GLY A 42 3.60 -21.54 -5.60
CA GLY A 42 3.39 -20.17 -5.19
C GLY A 42 4.70 -19.46 -4.84
N GLU A 43 4.69 -18.67 -3.80
CA GLU A 43 5.84 -17.90 -3.31
C GLU A 43 6.90 -18.83 -2.71
N VAL A 44 8.13 -18.63 -3.12
CA VAL A 44 9.30 -19.37 -2.62
C VAL A 44 10.29 -18.40 -2.01
N GLY A 45 10.72 -18.67 -0.77
CA GLY A 45 11.72 -17.86 -0.09
C GLY A 45 11.21 -16.47 0.31
N VAL A 46 10.02 -16.40 0.94
CA VAL A 46 9.48 -15.15 1.48
C VAL A 46 10.42 -14.62 2.56
N SER A 47 10.91 -13.40 2.39
CA SER A 47 11.88 -12.76 3.29
C SER A 47 11.90 -11.26 3.09
N ASP A 48 12.46 -10.54 4.04
CA ASP A 48 12.88 -9.14 3.95
C ASP A 48 14.39 -8.98 3.73
N ARG A 49 15.13 -10.10 3.64
CA ARG A 49 16.59 -10.14 3.47
C ARG A 49 16.99 -11.09 2.37
N PHE A 50 17.75 -10.58 1.42
CA PHE A 50 18.19 -11.31 0.24
C PHE A 50 19.71 -11.21 0.07
N THR A 51 20.33 -12.32 -0.31
CA THR A 51 21.75 -12.38 -0.66
C THR A 51 21.98 -12.36 -2.17
N THR A 52 20.93 -12.61 -2.95
CA THR A 52 20.94 -12.53 -4.41
C THR A 52 20.50 -11.15 -4.87
N GLY A 53 20.99 -10.71 -6.03
CA GLY A 53 20.63 -9.41 -6.59
C GLY A 53 19.19 -9.32 -7.11
N TYR A 54 18.50 -10.44 -7.31
CA TYR A 54 17.14 -10.52 -7.84
C TYR A 54 16.14 -10.85 -6.75
N LEU A 55 14.97 -10.24 -6.84
CA LEU A 55 13.82 -10.58 -5.99
C LEU A 55 12.52 -10.42 -6.77
N THR A 56 11.47 -10.97 -6.22
CA THR A 56 10.09 -10.79 -6.67
C THR A 56 9.35 -9.94 -5.65
N VAL A 57 8.72 -8.87 -6.14
CA VAL A 57 7.84 -8.01 -5.33
C VAL A 57 6.43 -8.57 -5.41
N MET A 58 5.84 -8.86 -4.27
CA MET A 58 4.48 -9.39 -4.13
C MET A 58 3.56 -8.30 -3.61
N VAL A 59 2.35 -8.22 -4.16
CA VAL A 59 1.29 -7.36 -3.64
C VAL A 59 0.02 -8.17 -3.49
N LYS A 60 -0.57 -8.13 -2.29
CA LYS A 60 -1.81 -8.82 -1.95
C LYS A 60 -2.81 -7.85 -1.36
N SER A 61 -4.05 -7.92 -1.84
CA SER A 61 -5.17 -7.11 -1.38
C SER A 61 -6.40 -7.98 -1.13
N ASP A 62 -7.28 -7.54 -0.25
CA ASP A 62 -8.59 -8.16 -0.02
C ASP A 62 -9.64 -7.74 -1.06
N TYR A 63 -9.26 -6.86 -1.99
CA TYR A 63 -10.12 -6.31 -3.04
C TYR A 63 -9.33 -6.13 -4.35
N GLU A 64 -10.04 -5.95 -5.45
CA GLU A 64 -9.47 -5.63 -6.76
C GLU A 64 -8.71 -4.31 -6.70
N LEU A 65 -7.48 -4.29 -7.22
CA LEU A 65 -6.63 -3.10 -7.15
C LEU A 65 -7.14 -1.94 -8.01
N ASN A 66 -7.88 -2.26 -9.08
CA ASN A 66 -8.38 -1.28 -10.07
C ASN A 66 -7.26 -0.42 -10.67
N LEU A 67 -6.11 -1.02 -10.90
CA LEU A 67 -4.91 -0.40 -11.47
C LEU A 67 -4.55 -1.10 -12.78
N GLU A 68 -4.01 -0.36 -13.74
CA GLU A 68 -3.53 -0.87 -15.01
C GLU A 68 -2.05 -0.53 -15.19
N ASP A 69 -1.73 0.74 -15.39
CA ASP A 69 -0.34 1.20 -15.41
C ASP A 69 0.16 1.45 -13.99
N VAL A 70 1.21 0.75 -13.60
CA VAL A 70 1.79 0.83 -12.27
C VAL A 70 3.31 0.96 -12.33
N HIS A 71 3.89 1.47 -11.26
CA HIS A 71 5.34 1.59 -11.12
C HIS A 71 5.81 0.89 -9.85
N ILE A 72 6.94 0.20 -9.94
CA ILE A 72 7.68 -0.29 -8.78
C ILE A 72 8.89 0.61 -8.60
N GLN A 73 8.92 1.36 -7.51
CA GLN A 73 10.01 2.27 -7.16
C GLN A 73 10.81 1.73 -5.99
N PHE A 74 12.12 1.84 -6.09
CA PHE A 74 13.07 1.54 -5.04
C PHE A 74 13.74 2.83 -4.59
N ASP A 75 13.69 3.08 -3.29
CA ASP A 75 14.52 4.07 -2.62
C ASP A 75 15.57 3.36 -1.77
N ARG A 76 16.80 3.87 -1.75
CA ARG A 76 17.91 3.33 -0.96
C ARG A 76 18.26 4.27 0.18
N LEU A 77 18.55 3.71 1.35
CA LEU A 77 19.02 4.50 2.47
C LEU A 77 20.43 5.05 2.17
N ASN A 78 20.55 6.37 2.17
CA ASN A 78 21.84 7.02 2.19
C ASN A 78 22.38 7.03 3.63
N GLU A 79 23.47 6.32 3.85
CA GLU A 79 24.03 6.14 5.20
C GLU A 79 24.60 7.42 5.81
N ARG A 80 24.99 8.39 4.99
CA ARG A 80 25.51 9.68 5.45
C ARG A 80 24.38 10.61 5.90
N SER A 81 23.37 10.79 5.05
CA SER A 81 22.23 11.68 5.32
C SER A 81 21.16 11.04 6.21
N LYS A 82 21.19 9.70 6.39
CA LYS A 82 20.15 8.90 7.05
C LYS A 82 18.77 9.07 6.43
N LYS A 83 18.72 9.40 5.14
CA LYS A 83 17.49 9.57 4.36
C LYS A 83 17.42 8.55 3.23
N PHE A 84 16.19 8.13 2.89
CA PHE A 84 15.95 7.36 1.69
C PHE A 84 16.00 8.29 0.48
N GLU A 85 16.71 7.85 -0.54
CA GLU A 85 16.88 8.54 -1.82
C GLU A 85 16.45 7.63 -2.96
N PHE A 86 15.88 8.19 -4.01
CA PHE A 86 15.50 7.46 -5.21
C PHE A 86 16.67 6.62 -5.73
N TYR A 87 16.39 5.35 -6.06
CA TYR A 87 17.36 4.43 -6.63
C TYR A 87 16.98 3.99 -8.04
N LYS A 88 15.83 3.30 -8.18
CA LYS A 88 15.31 2.78 -9.46
C LYS A 88 13.79 2.82 -9.50
N LYS A 89 13.25 2.85 -10.73
CA LYS A 89 11.81 2.79 -10.99
C LYS A 89 11.56 1.97 -12.24
N PHE A 90 10.58 1.08 -12.20
CA PHE A 90 10.22 0.19 -13.30
C PHE A 90 8.73 0.29 -13.57
N ASP A 91 8.36 0.26 -14.85
CA ASP A 91 6.99 0.32 -15.31
C ASP A 91 6.45 -1.08 -15.54
N TYR A 92 5.22 -1.32 -15.13
CA TYR A 92 4.50 -2.57 -15.33
C TYR A 92 3.06 -2.29 -15.71
N VAL A 93 2.44 -3.26 -16.38
CA VAL A 93 1.01 -3.28 -16.66
C VAL A 93 0.40 -4.49 -15.96
N ILE A 94 -0.72 -4.27 -15.26
CA ILE A 94 -1.49 -5.31 -14.59
C ILE A 94 -2.95 -5.26 -15.05
N GLU A 95 -3.71 -6.31 -14.77
CA GLU A 95 -5.15 -6.30 -15.02
C GLU A 95 -5.88 -5.65 -13.82
N PRO A 96 -6.88 -4.76 -14.07
CA PRO A 96 -7.56 -4.02 -13.00
C PRO A 96 -8.27 -4.89 -11.96
N ASP A 97 -8.72 -6.08 -12.33
CA ASP A 97 -9.42 -7.05 -11.47
C ASP A 97 -8.48 -7.89 -10.59
N MET A 98 -7.16 -7.68 -10.71
CA MET A 98 -6.20 -8.39 -9.88
C MET A 98 -6.22 -7.88 -8.43
N SER A 99 -6.20 -8.82 -7.49
CA SER A 99 -6.02 -8.59 -6.06
C SER A 99 -4.75 -9.23 -5.51
N TYR A 100 -4.07 -10.01 -6.35
CA TYR A 100 -2.83 -10.70 -6.06
C TYR A 100 -1.91 -10.62 -7.27
N VAL A 101 -0.81 -9.91 -7.12
CA VAL A 101 0.10 -9.58 -8.22
C VAL A 101 1.54 -9.82 -7.79
N PHE A 102 2.36 -10.25 -8.72
CA PHE A 102 3.80 -10.29 -8.51
C PHE A 102 4.55 -9.58 -9.64
N PHE A 103 5.63 -8.93 -9.26
CA PHE A 103 6.53 -8.23 -10.16
C PHE A 103 7.90 -8.90 -10.06
N ALA A 104 8.32 -9.50 -11.15
CA ALA A 104 9.61 -10.16 -11.26
C ALA A 104 10.43 -9.51 -12.38
N LYS A 105 11.69 -9.90 -12.49
CA LYS A 105 12.51 -9.53 -13.64
C LYS A 105 11.82 -9.99 -14.93
N ASN A 106 11.73 -9.07 -15.88
CA ASN A 106 11.34 -9.34 -17.27
C ASN A 106 12.37 -8.71 -18.21
N ASP A 107 12.13 -8.78 -19.52
CA ASP A 107 13.06 -8.26 -20.53
C ASP A 107 13.26 -6.74 -20.45
N ASP A 108 12.24 -6.01 -19.93
CA ASP A 108 12.22 -4.55 -19.82
C ASP A 108 12.62 -4.04 -18.45
N SER A 109 12.69 -4.91 -17.44
CA SER A 109 13.06 -4.56 -16.09
C SER A 109 14.19 -5.40 -15.55
N ASP A 110 15.07 -4.78 -14.83
CA ASP A 110 16.11 -5.43 -14.07
C ASP A 110 15.87 -5.22 -12.56
N LEU A 111 14.86 -5.94 -12.01
CA LEU A 111 14.59 -5.97 -10.57
C LEU A 111 15.75 -6.62 -9.82
N LYS A 112 16.89 -5.96 -9.91
CA LYS A 112 18.16 -6.40 -9.35
C LYS A 112 18.75 -5.31 -8.49
N PHE A 113 19.22 -5.68 -7.32
CA PHE A 113 20.04 -4.84 -6.49
C PHE A 113 21.51 -5.04 -6.85
N GLU A 114 22.18 -3.98 -7.23
CA GLU A 114 23.61 -3.98 -7.58
C GLU A 114 24.49 -3.67 -6.37
N GLU A 115 23.90 -3.05 -5.35
CA GLU A 115 24.62 -2.63 -4.16
C GLU A 115 23.91 -3.13 -2.90
N PRO A 116 24.66 -3.63 -1.90
CA PRO A 116 24.07 -3.96 -0.61
C PRO A 116 23.57 -2.69 0.09
N GLY A 117 22.52 -2.82 0.88
CA GLY A 117 21.94 -1.70 1.60
C GLY A 117 20.53 -1.97 2.11
N LEU A 118 19.94 -0.96 2.71
CA LEU A 118 18.55 -0.94 3.11
C LEU A 118 17.74 -0.21 2.04
N TYR A 119 16.68 -0.86 1.59
CA TYR A 119 15.82 -0.35 0.56
C TYR A 119 14.39 -0.22 1.06
N ARG A 120 13.67 0.73 0.51
CA ARG A 120 12.22 0.86 0.61
C ARG A 120 11.62 0.68 -0.77
N VAL A 121 10.56 -0.10 -0.87
CA VAL A 121 9.91 -0.43 -2.14
C VAL A 121 8.47 0.07 -2.11
N PHE A 122 8.04 0.67 -3.22
CA PHE A 122 6.71 1.23 -3.39
C PHE A 122 6.05 0.63 -4.62
N LEU A 123 4.78 0.26 -4.50
CA LEU A 123 3.87 0.18 -5.63
C LEU A 123 3.19 1.54 -5.78
N LEU A 124 3.34 2.16 -6.94
CA LEU A 124 2.75 3.44 -7.28
C LEU A 124 1.72 3.24 -8.40
N ASP A 125 0.68 4.07 -8.39
CA ASP A 125 -0.27 4.17 -9.50
C ASP A 125 0.30 5.02 -10.67
N ASP A 126 -0.50 5.22 -11.72
CA ASP A 126 -0.17 6.02 -12.91
C ASP A 126 0.10 7.52 -12.61
N ARG A 127 -0.26 7.98 -11.40
CA ARG A 127 -0.04 9.35 -10.92
C ARG A 127 1.08 9.44 -9.87
N ASP A 128 1.88 8.39 -9.76
CA ASP A 128 2.94 8.28 -8.75
C ASP A 128 2.45 8.31 -7.29
N LYS A 129 1.17 8.00 -7.05
CA LYS A 129 0.64 7.88 -5.70
C LYS A 129 0.93 6.49 -5.15
N THR A 130 1.40 6.43 -3.91
CA THR A 130 1.67 5.16 -3.22
C THR A 130 0.39 4.38 -2.95
N VAL A 131 0.37 3.14 -3.42
CA VAL A 131 -0.68 2.14 -3.19
C VAL A 131 -0.28 1.19 -2.06
N ALA A 132 0.96 0.74 -2.07
CA ALA A 132 1.55 -0.11 -1.02
C ALA A 132 3.05 0.15 -0.91
N SER A 133 3.65 -0.16 0.25
CA SER A 133 5.10 -0.04 0.45
C SER A 133 5.61 -0.99 1.53
N ALA A 134 6.92 -1.36 1.43
CA ALA A 134 7.65 -2.14 2.43
C ALA A 134 9.14 -1.76 2.46
#